data_f2f9ac8c8eeabf1447078ff97fa6e602
#
_entry.id   f2f9ac8c8eeabf1447078ff97fa6e602
#
_cell.length_a   1.000
_cell.length_b   1.000
_cell.length_c   1.000
_cell.angle_alpha   90.00
_cell.angle_beta   90.00
_cell.angle_gamma   90.00
#
_symmetry.space_group_name_H-M   'P 1'
#
loop_
_entity.id
_entity.type
_entity.pdbx_description
1 polymer ?
#
loop_
_entity_poly.entity_id
_entity_poly.type
_entity_poly.pdbx_seq_one_letter_code
_entity_poly.pdbx_strand_id
1 'polypeptide(L)'
;MAYRGAQKVQKVMVQPINLIFRYLQNRSRVAVWLYENVNMRIEGHIIGFDEYMNLVLEEAEEVNEKHKTRRQIGRILLKGDNITLIQQVESGNDA
;
A
#
# COMPACT_ATOMS: atom_id res chain seq x y z
N MET A 1 -10.10 16.29 -8.86
CA MET A 1 -9.83 16.55 -8.61
C MET A 1 -9.60 16.71 -8.48
N ALA A 2 -10.00 16.36 -8.50
CA ALA A 2 -9.79 16.46 -8.22
C ALA A 2 -9.60 16.57 -8.08
N TYR A 3 -9.77 16.45 -8.14
CA TYR A 3 -9.56 16.63 -7.88
C TYR A 3 -9.19 16.92 -7.45
N ARG A 4 -9.29 16.69 -7.09
CA ARG A 4 -9.01 16.97 -6.66
C ARG A 4 -8.82 16.98 -6.17
N GLY A 5 -9.17 16.82 -6.22
CA GLY A 5 -9.00 16.83 -5.69
C GLY A 5 -9.03 16.66 -5.50
N ALA A 6 -9.15 16.57 -5.34
CA ALA A 6 -9.14 16.34 -5.20
C ALA A 6 -9.17 16.10 -5.19
N GLN A 7 -9.14 15.82 -5.02
CA GLN A 7 -9.01 15.51 -5.08
C GLN A 7 -8.81 15.02 -4.54
N LYS A 8 -8.79 14.84 -4.07
CA LYS A 8 -8.61 14.14 -3.57
C LYS A 8 -8.99 13.40 -3.30
N VAL A 9 -9.37 13.30 -3.29
CA VAL A 9 -9.68 12.63 -3.14
C VAL A 9 -10.01 11.95 -3.36
N GLN A 10 -10.27 11.66 -3.79
CA GLN A 10 -10.57 10.87 -4.01
C GLN A 10 -10.10 10.19 -4.19
N LYS A 11 -9.62 10.37 -4.37
CA LYS A 11 -9.04 9.60 -4.34
C LYS A 11 -8.86 8.67 -3.87
N VAL A 12 -8.75 8.87 -3.45
CA VAL A 12 -8.50 8.11 -2.94
C VAL A 12 -9.02 7.13 -2.67
N MET A 13 -9.61 7.28 -2.52
CA MET A 13 -9.78 6.28 -2.21
C MET A 13 -10.20 5.52 -3.17
N VAL A 14 -9.41 5.34 -3.89
CA VAL A 14 -9.55 4.60 -4.99
C VAL A 14 -9.71 3.17 -4.74
N GLN A 15 -9.31 2.66 -3.64
CA GLN A 15 -9.48 1.24 -3.36
C GLN A 15 -10.70 1.05 -2.50
N PRO A 16 -11.67 0.25 -2.92
CA PRO A 16 -12.82 -0.01 -2.08
C PRO A 16 -12.39 -0.76 -0.83
N ILE A 17 -13.08 -0.50 0.25
CA ILE A 17 -12.70 -1.08 1.52
C ILE A 17 -12.82 -2.60 1.51
N ASN A 18 -13.76 -3.15 0.75
CA ASN A 18 -13.89 -4.60 0.73
C ASN A 18 -12.74 -5.26 -0.04
N LEU A 19 -12.08 -4.53 -0.94
CA LEU A 19 -10.90 -5.06 -1.58
C LEU A 19 -9.75 -5.15 -0.59
N ILE A 20 -9.59 -4.12 0.26
CA ILE A 20 -8.58 -4.14 1.31
C ILE A 20 -8.86 -5.27 2.29
N PHE A 21 -10.11 -5.46 2.63
CA PHE A 21 -10.51 -6.53 3.52
C PHE A 21 -10.16 -7.89 2.94
N ARG A 22 -10.32 -8.04 1.63
CA ARG A 22 -9.98 -9.28 0.94
C ARG A 22 -8.47 -9.53 1.01
N TYR A 23 -7.66 -8.48 0.84
CA TYR A 23 -6.21 -8.63 0.97
C TYR A 23 -5.86 -9.09 2.38
N LEU A 24 -6.54 -8.53 3.38
CA LEU A 24 -6.30 -8.92 4.75
C LEU A 24 -6.66 -10.38 4.96
N GLN A 25 -7.82 -10.80 4.50
CA GLN A 25 -8.30 -12.16 4.71
C GLN A 25 -7.44 -13.19 4.01
N ASN A 26 -6.96 -12.86 2.83
CA ASN A 26 -6.19 -13.80 2.03
C ASN A 26 -4.71 -13.75 2.33
N ARG A 27 -4.29 -12.87 3.24
CA ARG A 27 -2.89 -12.66 3.54
C ARG A 27 -2.10 -12.35 2.30
N SER A 28 -2.69 -11.60 1.40
CA SER A 28 -2.04 -11.21 0.17
C SER A 28 -0.91 -10.26 0.46
N ARG A 29 0.18 -10.42 -0.26
CA ARG A 29 1.25 -9.43 -0.19
C ARG A 29 0.85 -8.27 -1.07
N VAL A 30 0.98 -7.05 -0.56
CA VAL A 30 0.56 -5.86 -1.30
C VAL A 30 1.71 -4.90 -1.42
N ALA A 31 1.64 -4.07 -2.44
CA ALA A 31 2.55 -2.96 -2.64
C ALA A 31 1.77 -1.69 -2.40
N VAL A 32 2.27 -0.82 -1.55
CA VAL A 32 1.63 0.43 -1.21
C VAL A 32 2.50 1.56 -1.72
N TRP A 33 1.94 2.37 -2.60
CA TRP A 33 2.64 3.50 -3.22
C TRP A 33 2.30 4.76 -2.45
N LEU A 34 3.29 5.61 -2.27
CA LEU A 34 3.14 6.80 -1.43
C LEU A 34 3.29 8.06 -2.26
N TYR A 35 2.57 9.12 -1.84
CA TYR A 35 2.61 10.39 -2.57
C TYR A 35 4.00 10.99 -2.60
N GLU A 36 4.72 10.83 -1.51
CA GLU A 36 5.94 11.58 -1.36
C GLU A 36 7.10 11.02 -2.16
N ASN A 37 7.02 9.80 -2.60
CA ASN A 37 8.18 9.20 -3.25
C ASN A 37 7.73 8.27 -4.34
N VAL A 38 7.84 8.74 -5.57
CA VAL A 38 7.35 7.97 -6.71
C VAL A 38 8.25 6.81 -7.08
N ASN A 39 9.46 6.78 -6.51
CA ASN A 39 10.39 5.70 -6.81
C ASN A 39 10.40 4.63 -5.75
N MET A 40 9.57 4.78 -4.72
CA MET A 40 9.63 3.86 -3.61
C MET A 40 8.24 3.37 -3.27
N ARG A 41 8.16 2.12 -2.91
CA ARG A 41 6.91 1.56 -2.42
C ARG A 41 7.21 0.69 -1.20
N ILE A 42 6.18 0.41 -0.44
CA ILE A 42 6.31 -0.49 0.70
C ILE A 42 5.55 -1.75 0.35
N GLU A 43 6.16 -2.90 0.51
CA GLU A 43 5.48 -4.18 0.28
C GLU A 43 5.33 -4.90 1.61
N GLY A 44 4.25 -5.61 1.78
CA GLY A 44 4.04 -6.38 2.99
C GLY A 44 2.64 -6.96 3.04
N HIS A 45 2.28 -7.51 4.18
CA HIS A 45 0.96 -8.09 4.39
C HIS A 45 0.16 -7.18 5.29
N ILE A 46 -1.05 -6.85 4.88
CA ILE A 46 -1.92 -6.02 5.70
C ILE A 46 -2.42 -6.86 6.86
N ILE A 47 -2.19 -6.40 8.08
CA ILE A 47 -2.70 -7.09 9.24
C ILE A 47 -3.73 -6.26 9.99
N GLY A 48 -3.97 -5.05 9.55
CA GLY A 48 -5.02 -4.22 10.12
C GLY A 48 -5.19 -2.96 9.33
N PHE A 49 -6.35 -2.35 9.41
CA PHE A 49 -6.60 -1.07 8.79
C PHE A 49 -7.81 -0.43 9.47
N ASP A 50 -7.97 0.86 9.24
CA ASP A 50 -9.08 1.56 9.86
C ASP A 50 -9.86 2.36 8.80
N GLU A 51 -10.83 3.12 9.26
CA GLU A 51 -11.73 3.84 8.37
C GLU A 51 -11.04 4.96 7.61
N TYR A 52 -9.85 5.37 8.05
CA TYR A 52 -9.09 6.40 7.37
C TYR A 52 -8.06 5.80 6.42
N MET A 53 -8.10 4.48 6.26
CA MET A 53 -7.17 3.73 5.45
C MET A 53 -5.75 3.80 5.97
N ASN A 54 -5.58 4.02 7.26
CA ASN A 54 -4.29 3.78 7.86
C ASN A 54 -4.08 2.27 7.87
N LEU A 55 -2.92 1.82 7.49
CA LEU A 55 -2.64 0.40 7.34
C LEU A 55 -1.54 -0.03 8.27
N VAL A 56 -1.67 -1.23 8.82
CA VAL A 56 -0.55 -1.86 9.52
C VAL A 56 -0.09 -3.00 8.64
N LEU A 57 1.18 -2.99 8.29
CA LEU A 57 1.79 -4.02 7.46
C LEU A 57 2.78 -4.83 8.27
N GLU A 58 2.82 -6.13 7.98
CA GLU A 58 3.79 -7.00 8.61
C GLU A 58 4.73 -7.54 7.56
N GLU A 59 5.94 -7.83 7.95
CA GLU A 59 6.99 -8.31 7.06
C GLU A 59 7.18 -7.31 5.92
N ALA A 60 7.18 -6.05 6.28
CA ALA A 60 7.24 -5.00 5.28
C ALA A 60 8.66 -4.80 4.77
N GLU A 61 8.74 -4.40 3.52
CA GLU A 61 9.99 -4.08 2.86
C GLU A 61 9.86 -2.75 2.17
N GLU A 62 10.91 -1.97 2.23
CA GLU A 62 11.02 -0.76 1.46
C GLU A 62 11.66 -1.14 0.14
N VAL A 63 10.99 -0.88 -0.97
CA VAL A 63 11.49 -1.24 -2.28
C VAL A 63 11.75 0.04 -3.05
N ASN A 64 13.01 0.26 -3.44
CA ASN A 64 13.38 1.44 -4.19
C ASN A 64 13.63 1.06 -5.63
N GLU A 65 12.75 1.53 -6.52
CA GLU A 65 12.83 1.15 -7.91
C GLU A 65 14.03 1.78 -8.61
N LYS A 66 14.35 2.99 -8.22
CA LYS A 66 15.43 3.69 -8.88
C LYS A 66 16.77 3.02 -8.59
N HIS A 67 16.99 2.61 -7.37
CA HIS A 67 18.25 2.00 -6.98
C HIS A 67 18.20 0.48 -6.97
N LYS A 68 17.06 -0.09 -7.23
CA LYS A 68 16.87 -1.55 -7.27
C LYS A 68 17.26 -2.19 -5.95
N THR A 69 16.84 -1.58 -4.86
CA THR A 69 17.18 -2.10 -3.54
C THR A 69 15.93 -2.47 -2.77
N ARG A 70 16.09 -3.39 -1.85
CA ARG A 70 15.03 -3.79 -0.91
C ARG A 70 15.61 -3.77 0.48
N ARG A 71 14.83 -3.28 1.43
CA ARG A 71 15.26 -3.26 2.82
C ARG A 71 14.09 -3.70 3.69
N GLN A 72 14.32 -4.68 4.51
CA GLN A 72 13.29 -5.17 5.41
C GLN A 72 13.13 -4.22 6.58
N ILE A 73 11.92 -3.86 6.89
CA ILE A 73 11.64 -2.92 7.95
C ILE A 73 10.68 -3.47 9.01
N GLY A 74 10.11 -4.65 8.77
CA GLY A 74 9.30 -5.31 9.79
C GLY A 74 7.87 -4.83 9.81
N ARG A 75 7.34 -4.56 10.99
CA ARG A 75 5.95 -4.14 11.14
C ARG A 75 5.90 -2.62 11.16
N ILE A 76 5.07 -2.03 10.33
CA ILE A 76 4.97 -0.58 10.26
C ILE A 76 3.54 -0.14 10.12
N LEU A 77 3.30 1.11 10.46
CA LEU A 77 2.02 1.76 10.26
C LEU A 77 2.16 2.78 9.14
N LEU A 78 1.28 2.73 8.16
CA LEU A 78 1.24 3.70 7.08
C LEU A 78 -0.01 4.54 7.21
N LYS A 79 0.17 5.85 7.12
CA LYS A 79 -0.96 6.77 7.23
C LYS A 79 -1.69 6.85 5.91
N GLY A 80 -2.99 6.71 5.97
CA GLY A 80 -3.82 6.72 4.76
C GLY A 80 -3.62 7.94 3.90
N ASP A 81 -3.37 9.09 4.53
CA ASP A 81 -3.18 10.33 3.79
C ASP A 81 -2.02 10.27 2.83
N ASN A 82 -1.05 9.44 3.08
CA ASN A 82 0.13 9.35 2.25
C ASN A 82 0.05 8.28 1.18
N ILE A 83 -1.02 7.52 1.15
CA ILE A 83 -1.13 6.39 0.25
C ILE A 83 -1.82 6.81 -1.02
N THR A 84 -1.24 6.46 -2.17
CA THR A 84 -1.87 6.75 -3.45
C THR A 84 -2.51 5.51 -4.05
N LEU A 85 -1.91 4.35 -3.86
CA LEU A 85 -2.37 3.14 -4.52
C LEU A 85 -1.93 1.93 -3.72
N ILE A 86 -2.80 0.93 -3.64
CA ILE A 86 -2.48 -0.35 -3.05
C ILE A 86 -2.73 -1.40 -4.11
N GLN A 87 -1.74 -2.22 -4.40
CA GLN A 87 -1.84 -3.26 -5.41
C GLN A 87 -1.44 -4.59 -4.82
N GLN A 88 -2.05 -5.65 -5.29
CA GLN A 88 -1.61 -6.97 -4.89
C GLN A 88 -0.32 -7.30 -5.62
N VAL A 89 0.65 -7.83 -4.90
CA VAL A 89 1.90 -8.25 -5.51
C VAL A 89 1.77 -9.71 -5.85
N GLU A 90 2.07 -10.03 -7.10
CA GLU A 90 2.04 -11.42 -7.51
C GLU A 90 3.36 -12.04 -7.16
N SER A 91 3.35 -13.21 -6.61
CA SER A 91 4.58 -13.86 -6.31
C SER A 91 5.16 -14.40 -7.60
N GLY A 92 6.44 -14.46 -7.63
CA GLY A 92 7.11 -14.83 -8.82
C GLY A 92 6.74 -16.15 -9.33
N ASN A 93 6.40 -17.04 -8.48
CA ASN A 93 6.07 -18.33 -8.93
C ASN A 93 4.66 -18.48 -9.13
N ASP A 94 3.88 -17.56 -8.82
CA ASP A 94 2.58 -17.63 -9.07
C ASP A 94 2.33 -17.50 -10.33
N ALA A 95 3.22 -17.08 -10.84
CA ALA A 95 2.99 -16.86 -12.13
C ALA A 95 2.41 -17.95 -12.56
#